data_566c31249c4e24201a30d4d0adaf5915
#
_entry.id   566c31249c4e24201a30d4d0adaf5915
#
_cell.length_a   1.000
_cell.length_b   1.000
_cell.length_c   1.000
_cell.angle_alpha   90.00
_cell.angle_beta   90.00
_cell.angle_gamma   90.00
#
_symmetry.space_group_name_H-M   'P 1'
#
loop_
_entity.id
_entity.type
_entity.pdbx_description
1 polymer ?
#
loop_
_entity_poly.entity_id
_entity_poly.type
_entity_poly.pdbx_seq_one_letter_code
_entity_poly.pdbx_strand_id
1 'polypeptide(L)'
;MNSIIRIVVPAKDDLDVAAIRQGWEIAKAISVKYEKQLLILIPEKRQMRGTSLARAIGPDCASDIEKGKSSVGLQTLRTLNRTQCVDKVLFAVYAEDTMMNKVDSINGMFAVIALPAQKNDLSHWVTTWNAHIWGEEKKKHVFSFDAVTVVALEMLTDGINLSHALLNTRDKEHVKNTINILLHHGHKANGEDIKAWAVQHHWIPSAANELKSIWEKMSSLINKPHLSNADQAKKTYAFWIEKAKG
;
A
#
# COMPACT_ATOMS: atom_id res chain seq x y z
N MET A 1 -13.02 2.37 11.61
CA MET A 1 -13.05 2.06 10.15
C MET A 1 -12.78 0.58 9.97
N ASN A 2 -13.60 -0.15 9.20
CA ASN A 2 -13.30 -1.56 8.92
C ASN A 2 -12.02 -1.62 8.07
N SER A 3 -11.06 -2.43 8.48
CA SER A 3 -9.83 -2.62 7.70
C SER A 3 -10.15 -3.31 6.38
N ILE A 4 -9.64 -2.78 5.27
CA ILE A 4 -9.80 -3.40 3.95
C ILE A 4 -9.12 -4.79 3.98
N ILE A 5 -9.83 -5.81 3.51
CA ILE A 5 -9.25 -7.16 3.34
C ILE A 5 -8.28 -7.09 2.15
N ARG A 6 -7.01 -7.47 2.37
CA ARG A 6 -5.98 -7.48 1.32
C ARG A 6 -5.33 -8.84 1.21
N ILE A 7 -5.43 -9.42 0.02
CA ILE A 7 -4.90 -10.77 -0.28
C ILE A 7 -4.06 -10.68 -1.55
N VAL A 8 -2.86 -11.25 -1.51
CA VAL A 8 -2.05 -11.51 -2.71
C VAL A 8 -2.09 -12.98 -3.01
N VAL A 9 -2.42 -13.33 -4.23
CA VAL A 9 -2.33 -14.70 -4.74
C VAL A 9 -1.02 -14.81 -5.51
N PRO A 10 -0.04 -15.60 -5.03
CA PRO A 10 1.24 -15.74 -5.71
C PRO A 10 1.06 -16.31 -7.11
N ALA A 11 1.71 -15.70 -8.09
CA ALA A 11 1.78 -16.18 -9.46
C ALA A 11 3.23 -16.27 -9.91
N LYS A 12 3.52 -17.17 -10.84
CA LYS A 12 4.86 -17.30 -11.44
C LYS A 12 5.10 -16.19 -12.44
N ASP A 13 4.09 -15.91 -13.24
CA ASP A 13 4.05 -14.91 -14.32
C ASP A 13 2.60 -14.61 -14.71
N ASP A 14 2.40 -13.76 -15.69
CA ASP A 14 1.09 -13.37 -16.24
C ASP A 14 0.37 -14.48 -17.02
N LEU A 15 1.03 -15.63 -17.28
CA LEU A 15 0.48 -16.79 -17.94
C LEU A 15 -0.01 -17.86 -16.97
N ASP A 16 0.15 -17.67 -15.65
CA ASP A 16 -0.24 -18.63 -14.62
C ASP A 16 -1.76 -18.73 -14.46
N VAL A 17 -2.39 -19.50 -15.35
CA VAL A 17 -3.85 -19.73 -15.37
C VAL A 17 -4.36 -20.30 -14.05
N ALA A 18 -3.56 -21.14 -13.37
CA ALA A 18 -3.96 -21.75 -12.10
C ALA A 18 -4.04 -20.70 -10.98
N ALA A 19 -3.04 -19.84 -10.87
CA ALA A 19 -3.05 -18.73 -9.91
C ALA A 19 -4.20 -17.74 -10.18
N ILE A 20 -4.44 -17.39 -11.47
CA ILE A 20 -5.56 -16.53 -11.85
C ILE A 20 -6.90 -17.15 -11.46
N ARG A 21 -7.10 -18.44 -11.72
CA ARG A 21 -8.31 -19.16 -11.32
C ARG A 21 -8.49 -19.17 -9.81
N GLN A 22 -7.43 -19.42 -9.06
CA GLN A 22 -7.45 -19.38 -7.59
C GLN A 22 -7.85 -18.00 -7.08
N GLY A 23 -7.25 -16.91 -7.58
CA GLY A 23 -7.60 -15.53 -7.23
C GLY A 23 -9.05 -15.21 -7.56
N TRP A 24 -9.54 -15.66 -8.70
CA TRP A 24 -10.92 -15.53 -9.11
C TRP A 24 -11.89 -16.21 -8.13
N GLU A 25 -11.62 -17.45 -7.74
CA GLU A 25 -12.47 -18.19 -6.78
C GLU A 25 -12.46 -17.54 -5.39
N ILE A 26 -11.32 -17.04 -4.92
CA ILE A 26 -11.22 -16.29 -3.66
C ILE A 26 -12.06 -15.01 -3.74
N ALA A 27 -11.95 -14.25 -4.82
CA ALA A 27 -12.69 -13.01 -5.02
C ALA A 27 -14.20 -13.23 -5.06
N LYS A 28 -14.65 -14.29 -5.76
CA LYS A 28 -16.05 -14.70 -5.77
C LYS A 28 -16.55 -15.13 -4.39
N ALA A 29 -15.78 -15.95 -3.68
CA ALA A 29 -16.15 -16.42 -2.36
C ALA A 29 -16.34 -15.25 -1.37
N ILE A 30 -15.45 -14.25 -1.40
CA ILE A 30 -15.55 -13.05 -0.58
C ILE A 30 -16.77 -12.22 -1.01
N SER A 31 -16.97 -12.02 -2.32
CA SER A 31 -18.11 -11.29 -2.87
C SER A 31 -19.44 -11.89 -2.42
N VAL A 32 -19.60 -13.20 -2.52
CA VAL A 32 -20.82 -13.92 -2.10
C VAL A 32 -20.98 -13.88 -0.58
N LYS A 33 -19.94 -14.20 0.18
CA LYS A 33 -19.98 -14.26 1.65
C LYS A 33 -20.41 -12.94 2.28
N TYR A 34 -20.01 -11.82 1.71
CA TYR A 34 -20.25 -10.48 2.27
C TYR A 34 -21.27 -9.66 1.46
N GLU A 35 -21.89 -10.29 0.45
CA GLU A 35 -22.91 -9.64 -0.42
C GLU A 35 -22.38 -8.35 -1.08
N LYS A 36 -21.11 -8.39 -1.55
CA LYS A 36 -20.45 -7.26 -2.18
C LYS A 36 -20.26 -7.50 -3.68
N GLN A 37 -20.52 -6.46 -4.49
CA GLN A 37 -20.28 -6.55 -5.93
C GLN A 37 -18.79 -6.82 -6.21
N LEU A 38 -18.53 -7.75 -7.13
CA LEU A 38 -17.18 -8.06 -7.61
C LEU A 38 -16.83 -7.19 -8.82
N LEU A 39 -15.62 -6.64 -8.80
CA LEU A 39 -15.01 -5.93 -9.92
C LEU A 39 -13.72 -6.64 -10.31
N ILE A 40 -13.49 -6.80 -11.61
CA ILE A 40 -12.18 -7.15 -12.16
C ILE A 40 -11.47 -5.86 -12.55
N LEU A 41 -10.21 -5.71 -12.12
CA LEU A 41 -9.30 -4.66 -12.57
C LEU A 41 -8.18 -5.28 -13.40
N ILE A 42 -7.99 -4.79 -14.61
CA ILE A 42 -6.92 -5.17 -15.52
C ILE A 42 -6.21 -3.91 -16.05
N PRO A 43 -4.95 -4.00 -16.50
CA PRO A 43 -4.27 -2.85 -17.12
C PRO A 43 -5.05 -2.30 -18.31
N GLU A 44 -5.45 -3.16 -19.24
CA GLU A 44 -6.14 -2.78 -20.47
C GLU A 44 -7.28 -3.74 -20.85
N LYS A 45 -8.36 -3.21 -21.41
CA LYS A 45 -9.57 -3.97 -21.77
C LYS A 45 -9.30 -5.17 -22.70
N ARG A 46 -8.32 -5.06 -23.59
CA ARG A 46 -7.93 -6.16 -24.50
C ARG A 46 -7.51 -7.45 -23.77
N GLN A 47 -7.09 -7.35 -22.51
CA GLN A 47 -6.69 -8.50 -21.68
C GLN A 47 -7.88 -9.38 -21.24
N MET A 48 -9.12 -9.00 -21.55
CA MET A 48 -10.29 -9.88 -21.36
C MET A 48 -10.45 -10.93 -22.45
N ARG A 49 -9.74 -10.82 -23.58
CA ARG A 49 -9.91 -11.72 -24.74
C ARG A 49 -8.66 -12.54 -25.02
N GLY A 50 -8.83 -13.85 -25.21
CA GLY A 50 -7.76 -14.75 -25.66
C GLY A 50 -6.57 -14.89 -24.71
N THR A 51 -6.68 -14.40 -23.48
CA THR A 51 -5.60 -14.36 -22.50
C THR A 51 -5.72 -15.45 -21.44
N SER A 52 -4.73 -15.52 -20.55
CA SER A 52 -4.74 -16.39 -19.38
C SER A 52 -5.93 -16.11 -18.47
N LEU A 53 -6.35 -14.85 -18.34
CA LEU A 53 -7.55 -14.48 -17.59
C LEU A 53 -8.81 -15.11 -18.19
N ALA A 54 -9.04 -14.95 -19.51
CA ALA A 54 -10.20 -15.53 -20.17
C ALA A 54 -10.23 -17.07 -20.03
N ARG A 55 -9.06 -17.73 -20.13
CA ARG A 55 -8.94 -19.19 -19.91
C ARG A 55 -9.21 -19.58 -18.45
N ALA A 56 -8.84 -18.77 -17.50
CA ALA A 56 -9.01 -19.03 -16.07
C ALA A 56 -10.47 -18.94 -15.62
N ILE A 57 -11.19 -17.88 -16.07
CA ILE A 57 -12.59 -17.62 -15.66
C ILE A 57 -13.64 -18.22 -16.59
N GLY A 58 -13.23 -18.70 -17.75
CA GLY A 58 -14.08 -19.22 -18.83
C GLY A 58 -14.34 -18.17 -19.92
N PRO A 59 -14.23 -18.54 -21.22
CA PRO A 59 -14.37 -17.61 -22.35
C PRO A 59 -15.73 -16.90 -22.37
N ASP A 60 -16.81 -17.63 -22.10
CA ASP A 60 -18.17 -17.05 -22.08
C ASP A 60 -18.32 -16.05 -20.93
N CYS A 61 -17.86 -16.40 -19.73
CA CYS A 61 -17.85 -15.51 -18.58
C CYS A 61 -17.06 -14.24 -18.88
N ALA A 62 -15.86 -14.36 -19.45
CA ALA A 62 -15.03 -13.21 -19.85
C ALA A 62 -15.75 -12.31 -20.88
N SER A 63 -16.41 -12.92 -21.88
CA SER A 63 -17.20 -12.19 -22.89
C SER A 63 -18.38 -11.46 -22.27
N ASP A 64 -19.09 -12.08 -21.35
CA ASP A 64 -20.26 -11.46 -20.70
C ASP A 64 -19.83 -10.29 -19.79
N ILE A 65 -18.73 -10.44 -19.06
CA ILE A 65 -18.16 -9.36 -18.25
C ILE A 65 -17.74 -8.18 -19.16
N GLU A 66 -17.04 -8.46 -20.25
CA GLU A 66 -16.58 -7.43 -21.18
C GLU A 66 -17.73 -6.65 -21.82
N LYS A 67 -18.84 -7.33 -22.12
CA LYS A 67 -20.05 -6.76 -22.72
C LYS A 67 -20.97 -6.11 -21.70
N GLY A 68 -20.66 -6.18 -20.40
CA GLY A 68 -21.52 -5.66 -19.34
C GLY A 68 -22.80 -6.46 -19.11
N LYS A 69 -22.83 -7.74 -19.52
CA LYS A 69 -23.96 -8.66 -19.31
C LYS A 69 -23.88 -9.43 -17.99
N SER A 70 -22.75 -9.33 -17.29
CA SER A 70 -22.50 -9.98 -15.99
C SER A 70 -22.78 -9.00 -14.84
N SER A 71 -23.09 -9.54 -13.66
CA SER A 71 -23.10 -8.78 -12.40
C SER A 71 -21.69 -8.37 -11.94
N VAL A 72 -20.66 -9.01 -12.49
CA VAL A 72 -19.25 -8.66 -12.27
C VAL A 72 -18.89 -7.46 -13.13
N GLY A 73 -18.40 -6.39 -12.50
CA GLY A 73 -17.97 -5.20 -13.22
C GLY A 73 -16.54 -5.32 -13.74
N LEU A 74 -16.24 -4.60 -14.82
CA LEU A 74 -14.89 -4.50 -15.39
C LEU A 74 -14.36 -3.07 -15.26
N GLN A 75 -13.14 -2.96 -14.75
CA GLN A 75 -12.37 -1.73 -14.66
C GLN A 75 -11.01 -1.90 -15.32
N THR A 76 -10.50 -0.80 -15.83
CA THR A 76 -9.11 -0.70 -16.29
C THR A 76 -8.40 0.39 -15.50
N LEU A 77 -7.07 0.46 -15.58
CA LEU A 77 -6.32 1.56 -14.98
C LEU A 77 -6.89 2.94 -15.38
N ARG A 78 -7.37 3.07 -16.61
CA ARG A 78 -7.93 4.32 -17.11
C ARG A 78 -9.28 4.67 -16.50
N THR A 79 -10.15 3.68 -16.29
CA THR A 79 -11.54 3.88 -15.82
C THR A 79 -11.70 3.79 -14.31
N LEU A 80 -10.70 3.26 -13.61
CA LEU A 80 -10.73 3.07 -12.17
C LEU A 80 -10.93 4.40 -11.44
N ASN A 81 -12.00 4.48 -10.66
CA ASN A 81 -12.32 5.65 -9.84
C ASN A 81 -13.03 5.24 -8.53
N ARG A 82 -13.07 6.17 -7.56
CA ARG A 82 -13.63 5.93 -6.23
C ARG A 82 -15.09 5.51 -6.26
N THR A 83 -15.92 6.21 -7.02
CA THR A 83 -17.38 5.97 -7.02
C THR A 83 -17.73 4.54 -7.42
N GLN A 84 -16.95 3.95 -8.32
CA GLN A 84 -17.17 2.60 -8.80
C GLN A 84 -16.61 1.52 -7.87
N CYS A 85 -15.69 1.86 -6.96
CA CYS A 85 -14.95 0.89 -6.13
C CYS A 85 -15.37 0.84 -4.67
N VAL A 86 -16.09 1.86 -4.17
CA VAL A 86 -16.52 1.92 -2.77
C VAL A 86 -17.41 0.72 -2.44
N ASP A 87 -17.11 0.08 -1.29
CA ASP A 87 -17.83 -1.07 -0.72
C ASP A 87 -17.89 -2.30 -1.64
N LYS A 88 -16.89 -2.47 -2.51
CA LYS A 88 -16.81 -3.59 -3.46
C LYS A 88 -15.57 -4.43 -3.25
N VAL A 89 -15.62 -5.65 -3.78
CA VAL A 89 -14.47 -6.57 -3.87
C VAL A 89 -13.78 -6.30 -5.20
N LEU A 90 -12.49 -6.01 -5.15
CA LEU A 90 -11.65 -5.78 -6.33
C LEU A 90 -10.73 -6.98 -6.57
N PHE A 91 -10.79 -7.58 -7.74
CA PHE A 91 -9.83 -8.58 -8.23
C PHE A 91 -8.90 -7.91 -9.23
N ALA A 92 -7.71 -7.52 -8.77
CA ALA A 92 -6.67 -6.88 -9.58
C ALA A 92 -5.78 -7.96 -10.21
N VAL A 93 -5.86 -8.11 -11.53
CA VAL A 93 -5.12 -9.12 -12.30
C VAL A 93 -4.01 -8.45 -13.08
N TYR A 94 -2.84 -9.11 -13.15
CA TYR A 94 -1.61 -8.55 -13.74
C TYR A 94 -1.17 -7.28 -13.01
N ALA A 95 -1.25 -7.33 -11.69
CA ALA A 95 -1.01 -6.18 -10.84
C ALA A 95 0.49 -5.87 -10.76
N GLU A 96 0.80 -4.60 -10.94
CA GLU A 96 2.11 -3.99 -10.79
C GLU A 96 2.02 -2.81 -9.79
N ASP A 97 3.15 -2.30 -9.32
CA ASP A 97 3.19 -1.18 -8.37
C ASP A 97 2.40 0.04 -8.84
N THR A 98 2.44 0.37 -10.13
CA THR A 98 1.67 1.50 -10.70
C THR A 98 0.16 1.32 -10.57
N MET A 99 -0.32 0.09 -10.81
CA MET A 99 -1.73 -0.26 -10.61
C MET A 99 -2.11 -0.17 -9.13
N MET A 100 -1.30 -0.75 -8.25
CA MET A 100 -1.59 -0.81 -6.83
C MET A 100 -1.51 0.57 -6.16
N ASN A 101 -0.61 1.45 -6.59
CA ASN A 101 -0.59 2.85 -6.15
C ASN A 101 -1.91 3.57 -6.48
N LYS A 102 -2.50 3.30 -7.64
CA LYS A 102 -3.80 3.86 -7.98
C LYS A 102 -4.94 3.23 -7.16
N VAL A 103 -4.91 1.92 -6.94
CA VAL A 103 -5.85 1.21 -6.05
C VAL A 103 -5.78 1.80 -4.64
N ASP A 104 -4.58 2.01 -4.10
CA ASP A 104 -4.37 2.55 -2.77
C ASP A 104 -4.85 4.01 -2.62
N SER A 105 -4.88 4.78 -3.72
CA SER A 105 -5.46 6.13 -3.71
C SER A 105 -6.98 6.15 -3.55
N ILE A 106 -7.63 4.98 -3.69
CA ILE A 106 -9.10 4.83 -3.60
C ILE A 106 -9.46 4.29 -2.21
N ASN A 107 -10.07 5.13 -1.41
CA ASN A 107 -10.54 4.72 -0.08
C ASN A 107 -11.94 4.08 -0.16
N GLY A 108 -12.19 3.13 0.77
CA GLY A 108 -13.52 2.58 0.99
C GLY A 108 -13.84 1.30 0.19
N MET A 109 -12.87 0.67 -0.44
CA MET A 109 -13.03 -0.70 -0.94
C MET A 109 -13.27 -1.67 0.22
N PHE A 110 -14.04 -2.73 -0.03
CA PHE A 110 -14.26 -3.79 0.95
C PHE A 110 -13.09 -4.77 1.00
N ALA A 111 -12.66 -5.24 -0.16
CA ALA A 111 -11.54 -6.16 -0.29
C ALA A 111 -10.75 -5.91 -1.59
N VAL A 112 -9.47 -6.22 -1.56
CA VAL A 112 -8.58 -6.24 -2.72
C VAL A 112 -7.88 -7.59 -2.77
N ILE A 113 -8.10 -8.34 -3.84
CA ILE A 113 -7.40 -9.57 -4.19
C ILE A 113 -6.48 -9.23 -5.35
N ALA A 114 -5.18 -9.26 -5.13
CA ALA A 114 -4.19 -8.88 -6.13
C ALA A 114 -3.42 -10.11 -6.63
N LEU A 115 -3.25 -10.19 -7.94
CA LEU A 115 -2.44 -11.21 -8.59
C LEU A 115 -1.35 -10.48 -9.39
N PRO A 116 -0.07 -10.67 -9.04
CA PRO A 116 1.05 -9.98 -9.67
C PRO A 116 1.23 -10.38 -11.14
N ALA A 117 1.73 -9.46 -11.97
CA ALA A 117 2.11 -9.75 -13.35
C ALA A 117 3.39 -10.61 -13.42
N GLN A 118 4.33 -10.34 -12.53
CA GLN A 118 5.56 -11.11 -12.38
C GLN A 118 5.77 -11.51 -10.92
N LYS A 119 6.58 -12.54 -10.71
CA LYS A 119 6.93 -12.97 -9.37
C LYS A 119 7.56 -11.80 -8.58
N ASN A 120 7.05 -11.55 -7.40
CA ASN A 120 7.48 -10.50 -6.47
C ASN A 120 7.13 -9.04 -6.82
N ASP A 121 6.38 -8.77 -7.88
CA ASP A 121 5.97 -7.39 -8.24
C ASP A 121 5.21 -6.65 -7.12
N LEU A 122 4.57 -7.37 -6.21
CA LEU A 122 3.78 -6.82 -5.11
C LEU A 122 4.46 -6.92 -3.74
N SER A 123 5.75 -7.20 -3.66
CA SER A 123 6.47 -7.35 -2.39
C SER A 123 6.37 -6.10 -1.51
N HIS A 124 6.51 -4.91 -2.09
CA HIS A 124 6.36 -3.65 -1.37
C HIS A 124 4.90 -3.41 -0.92
N TRP A 125 3.92 -3.75 -1.75
CA TRP A 125 2.52 -3.63 -1.39
C TRP A 125 2.13 -4.56 -0.24
N VAL A 126 2.65 -5.81 -0.26
CA VAL A 126 2.49 -6.77 0.85
C VAL A 126 3.04 -6.21 2.15
N THR A 127 4.25 -5.68 2.13
CA THR A 127 4.90 -5.05 3.29
C THR A 127 4.10 -3.84 3.77
N THR A 128 3.74 -2.94 2.87
CA THR A 128 3.04 -1.68 3.19
C THR A 128 1.71 -1.94 3.90
N TRP A 129 0.94 -2.91 3.44
CA TRP A 129 -0.41 -3.17 3.97
C TRP A 129 -0.49 -4.37 4.89
N ASN A 130 0.62 -5.07 5.13
CA ASN A 130 0.63 -6.37 5.80
C ASN A 130 -0.42 -7.30 5.16
N ALA A 131 -0.46 -7.31 3.81
CA ALA A 131 -1.42 -8.10 3.04
C ALA A 131 -1.18 -9.59 3.25
N HIS A 132 -2.26 -10.38 3.30
CA HIS A 132 -2.17 -11.83 3.43
C HIS A 132 -1.71 -12.44 2.10
N ILE A 133 -0.60 -13.18 2.10
CA ILE A 133 -0.18 -14.00 0.96
C ILE A 133 -0.94 -15.32 1.04
N TRP A 134 -1.71 -15.62 0.00
CA TRP A 134 -2.51 -16.85 -0.05
C TRP A 134 -1.64 -18.10 0.00
N GLY A 135 -1.96 -19.01 0.90
CA GLY A 135 -1.17 -20.24 1.10
C GLY A 135 -0.02 -20.10 2.08
N GLU A 136 0.24 -18.89 2.62
CA GLU A 136 1.25 -18.65 3.65
C GLU A 136 0.60 -18.27 4.98
N GLU A 137 1.30 -18.57 6.08
CA GLU A 137 0.92 -18.03 7.37
C GLU A 137 1.14 -16.51 7.39
N LYS A 138 0.16 -15.78 7.93
CA LYS A 138 0.26 -14.33 8.04
C LYS A 138 1.36 -13.97 9.04
N LYS A 139 2.49 -13.45 8.53
CA LYS A 139 3.60 -12.95 9.34
C LYS A 139 3.42 -11.45 9.56
N LYS A 140 3.59 -11.01 10.81
CA LYS A 140 3.66 -9.57 11.09
C LYS A 140 5.00 -9.05 10.56
N HIS A 141 4.94 -8.01 9.70
CA HIS A 141 6.17 -7.36 9.24
C HIS A 141 6.88 -6.69 10.43
N VAL A 142 8.17 -6.96 10.56
CA VAL A 142 9.03 -6.33 11.57
C VAL A 142 9.86 -5.26 10.85
N PHE A 143 9.64 -4.02 11.24
CA PHE A 143 10.39 -2.89 10.69
C PHE A 143 11.85 -2.94 11.11
N SER A 144 12.75 -2.50 10.22
CA SER A 144 14.20 -2.53 10.43
C SER A 144 14.74 -1.41 11.33
N PHE A 145 13.90 -0.49 11.76
CA PHE A 145 14.30 0.66 12.58
C PHE A 145 14.04 0.44 14.08
N ASP A 146 14.80 1.16 14.90
CA ASP A 146 14.82 1.02 16.36
C ASP A 146 13.62 1.71 17.06
N ALA A 147 13.48 1.45 18.36
CA ALA A 147 12.39 1.96 19.18
C ALA A 147 12.34 3.51 19.25
N VAL A 148 13.50 4.18 19.20
CA VAL A 148 13.55 5.66 19.21
C VAL A 148 12.95 6.22 17.92
N THR A 149 13.25 5.58 16.79
CA THR A 149 12.66 5.94 15.49
C THR A 149 11.14 5.72 15.50
N VAL A 150 10.65 4.61 16.09
CA VAL A 150 9.20 4.37 16.25
C VAL A 150 8.56 5.51 17.04
N VAL A 151 9.09 5.84 18.21
CA VAL A 151 8.56 6.94 19.06
C VAL A 151 8.57 8.27 18.32
N ALA A 152 9.64 8.58 17.59
CA ALA A 152 9.72 9.82 16.82
C ALA A 152 8.65 9.90 15.72
N LEU A 153 8.38 8.78 15.03
CA LEU A 153 7.35 8.70 14.00
C LEU A 153 5.93 8.76 14.58
N GLU A 154 5.68 8.14 15.75
CA GLU A 154 4.41 8.25 16.46
C GLU A 154 4.12 9.70 16.85
N MET A 155 5.08 10.38 17.47
CA MET A 155 4.94 11.78 17.85
C MET A 155 4.78 12.70 16.64
N LEU A 156 5.47 12.41 15.54
CA LEU A 156 5.28 13.10 14.28
C LEU A 156 3.84 12.93 13.78
N THR A 157 3.33 11.71 13.82
CA THR A 157 1.95 11.37 13.42
C THR A 157 0.91 12.13 14.23
N ASP A 158 1.11 12.25 15.54
CA ASP A 158 0.23 13.00 16.44
C ASP A 158 0.30 14.52 16.20
N GLY A 159 1.43 15.02 15.68
CA GLY A 159 1.70 16.44 15.50
C GLY A 159 1.32 17.02 14.14
N ILE A 160 0.90 16.21 13.17
CA ILE A 160 0.57 16.64 11.80
C ILE A 160 -0.87 16.35 11.41
N ASN A 161 -1.37 17.09 10.41
CA ASN A 161 -2.70 16.84 9.88
C ASN A 161 -2.64 15.80 8.73
N LEU A 162 -2.96 14.55 9.03
CA LEU A 162 -2.93 13.44 8.10
C LEU A 162 -3.90 13.58 6.91
N SER A 163 -4.94 14.42 7.00
CA SER A 163 -5.95 14.56 5.95
C SER A 163 -5.48 15.37 4.74
N HIS A 164 -4.36 16.10 4.85
CA HIS A 164 -3.90 17.04 3.82
C HIS A 164 -2.64 16.61 3.07
N ALA A 165 -2.26 15.34 3.13
CA ALA A 165 -1.16 14.76 2.33
C ALA A 165 0.15 15.56 2.39
N LEU A 166 0.54 16.08 3.56
CA LEU A 166 1.72 16.94 3.75
C LEU A 166 1.74 18.18 2.82
N LEU A 167 0.60 18.65 2.36
CA LEU A 167 0.52 19.88 1.55
C LEU A 167 0.86 21.14 2.35
N ASN A 168 0.69 21.10 3.67
CA ASN A 168 1.00 22.21 4.56
C ASN A 168 2.51 22.33 4.78
N THR A 169 3.05 23.54 4.57
CA THR A 169 4.48 23.84 4.77
C THR A 169 4.94 23.55 6.20
N ARG A 170 4.11 23.84 7.22
CA ARG A 170 4.41 23.57 8.62
C ARG A 170 4.59 22.06 8.89
N ASP A 171 3.71 21.23 8.33
CA ASP A 171 3.79 19.77 8.49
C ASP A 171 5.05 19.23 7.80
N LYS A 172 5.39 19.74 6.60
CA LYS A 172 6.66 19.39 5.93
C LYS A 172 7.90 19.78 6.73
N GLU A 173 7.90 20.95 7.34
CA GLU A 173 9.01 21.38 8.21
C GLU A 173 9.11 20.50 9.46
N HIS A 174 7.97 20.11 10.05
CA HIS A 174 7.96 19.18 11.18
C HIS A 174 8.54 17.80 10.78
N VAL A 175 8.13 17.25 9.63
CA VAL A 175 8.72 16.03 9.06
C VAL A 175 10.23 16.16 8.90
N LYS A 176 10.71 17.20 8.24
CA LYS A 176 12.15 17.42 8.00
C LYS A 176 12.92 17.55 9.31
N ASN A 177 12.39 18.30 10.29
CA ASN A 177 13.04 18.47 11.59
C ASN A 177 13.14 17.12 12.34
N THR A 178 12.08 16.31 12.34
CA THR A 178 12.08 14.97 12.95
C THR A 178 13.14 14.08 12.30
N ILE A 179 13.16 14.02 10.97
CA ILE A 179 14.15 13.24 10.21
C ILE A 179 15.57 13.74 10.46
N ASN A 180 15.79 15.07 10.48
CA ASN A 180 17.10 15.67 10.78
C ASN A 180 17.62 15.24 12.14
N ILE A 181 16.78 15.25 13.18
CA ILE A 181 17.19 14.83 14.53
C ILE A 181 17.58 13.34 14.50
N LEU A 182 16.76 12.47 13.91
CA LEU A 182 17.06 11.05 13.81
C LEU A 182 18.38 10.80 13.09
N LEU A 183 18.58 11.36 11.90
CA LEU A 183 19.79 11.19 11.09
C LEU A 183 21.03 11.80 11.78
N HIS A 184 20.88 12.95 12.47
CA HIS A 184 21.97 13.55 13.24
C HIS A 184 22.51 12.61 14.32
N HIS A 185 21.62 11.84 14.96
CA HIS A 185 21.96 10.87 15.98
C HIS A 185 22.31 9.48 15.43
N GLY A 186 22.34 9.32 14.08
CA GLY A 186 22.82 8.11 13.42
C GLY A 186 21.77 7.01 13.23
N HIS A 187 20.47 7.32 13.48
CA HIS A 187 19.41 6.37 13.19
C HIS A 187 19.30 6.11 11.69
N LYS A 188 18.98 4.86 11.34
CA LYS A 188 18.88 4.40 9.96
C LYS A 188 17.54 3.68 9.78
N ALA A 189 16.94 3.85 8.62
CA ALA A 189 15.76 3.08 8.21
C ALA A 189 15.74 2.94 6.69
N ASN A 190 15.06 1.89 6.23
CA ASN A 190 14.72 1.77 4.82
C ASN A 190 13.52 2.67 4.51
N GLY A 191 13.56 3.41 3.42
CA GLY A 191 12.45 4.29 3.01
C GLY A 191 11.13 3.55 2.79
N GLU A 192 11.17 2.31 2.28
CA GLU A 192 9.96 1.48 2.15
C GLU A 192 9.38 1.09 3.51
N ASP A 193 10.22 0.79 4.50
CA ASP A 193 9.76 0.52 5.88
C ASP A 193 9.11 1.76 6.51
N ILE A 194 9.68 2.95 6.30
CA ILE A 194 9.10 4.22 6.75
C ILE A 194 7.72 4.44 6.11
N LYS A 195 7.59 4.22 4.80
CA LYS A 195 6.31 4.30 4.09
C LYS A 195 5.31 3.28 4.64
N ALA A 196 5.72 2.03 4.77
CA ALA A 196 4.87 0.95 5.25
C ALA A 196 4.37 1.23 6.67
N TRP A 197 5.26 1.69 7.55
CA TRP A 197 4.91 2.10 8.91
C TRP A 197 3.87 3.23 8.90
N ALA A 198 4.10 4.28 8.13
CA ALA A 198 3.21 5.43 8.05
C ALA A 198 1.81 5.01 7.58
N VAL A 199 1.71 4.18 6.52
CA VAL A 199 0.42 3.67 6.03
C VAL A 199 -0.30 2.84 7.09
N GLN A 200 0.41 1.99 7.83
CA GLN A 200 -0.15 1.19 8.92
C GLN A 200 -0.63 2.06 10.10
N HIS A 201 -0.07 3.28 10.23
CA HIS A 201 -0.45 4.29 11.23
C HIS A 201 -1.35 5.39 10.65
N HIS A 202 -2.19 5.02 9.67
CA HIS A 202 -3.26 5.83 9.09
C HIS A 202 -2.84 7.02 8.23
N TRP A 203 -1.56 7.12 7.83
CA TRP A 203 -1.18 8.09 6.82
C TRP A 203 -1.81 7.73 5.48
N ILE A 204 -2.29 8.74 4.76
CA ILE A 204 -2.74 8.48 3.38
C ILE A 204 -1.53 8.12 2.51
N PRO A 205 -1.69 7.21 1.52
CA PRO A 205 -0.55 6.68 0.74
C PRO A 205 0.31 7.75 0.07
N SER A 206 -0.28 8.85 -0.38
CA SER A 206 0.47 9.97 -0.97
C SER A 206 1.38 10.67 0.04
N ALA A 207 0.91 10.91 1.28
CA ALA A 207 1.71 11.48 2.35
C ALA A 207 2.82 10.53 2.80
N ALA A 208 2.53 9.23 2.89
CA ALA A 208 3.53 8.21 3.21
C ALA A 208 4.63 8.11 2.14
N ASN A 209 4.28 8.23 0.84
CA ASN A 209 5.26 8.31 -0.25
C ASN A 209 6.13 9.58 -0.15
N GLU A 210 5.54 10.71 0.23
CA GLU A 210 6.29 11.95 0.42
C GLU A 210 7.24 11.86 1.62
N LEU A 211 6.78 11.27 2.75
CA LEU A 211 7.63 10.99 3.92
C LEU A 211 8.84 10.12 3.53
N LYS A 212 8.60 9.02 2.80
CA LYS A 212 9.68 8.17 2.23
C LYS A 212 10.65 9.00 1.41
N SER A 213 10.16 9.79 0.46
CA SER A 213 11.00 10.60 -0.44
C SER A 213 11.85 11.61 0.32
N ILE A 214 11.30 12.25 1.37
CA ILE A 214 12.05 13.15 2.24
C ILE A 214 13.13 12.39 3.00
N TRP A 215 12.79 11.23 3.58
CA TRP A 215 13.74 10.36 4.28
C TRP A 215 14.92 9.96 3.39
N GLU A 216 14.65 9.41 2.21
CA GLU A 216 15.67 8.95 1.26
C GLU A 216 16.58 10.09 0.81
N LYS A 217 15.99 11.25 0.47
CA LYS A 217 16.74 12.44 0.08
C LYS A 217 17.67 12.92 1.20
N MET A 218 17.18 12.96 2.43
CA MET A 218 17.95 13.47 3.57
C MET A 218 19.01 12.47 4.03
N SER A 219 18.72 11.17 4.00
CA SER A 219 19.65 10.11 4.38
C SER A 219 20.78 9.91 3.36
N SER A 220 20.60 10.33 2.11
CA SER A 220 21.63 10.28 1.07
C SER A 220 22.65 11.43 1.14
N LEU A 221 22.45 12.43 2.02
CA LEU A 221 23.38 13.53 2.17
C LEU A 221 24.68 13.06 2.84
N ILE A 222 25.83 13.49 2.29
CA ILE A 222 27.17 13.11 2.77
C ILE A 222 27.43 13.67 4.18
N ASN A 223 26.96 14.89 4.45
CA ASN A 223 27.15 15.56 5.72
C ASN A 223 25.96 15.32 6.66
N LYS A 224 26.26 15.18 7.97
CA LYS A 224 25.20 15.15 8.97
C LYS A 224 24.30 16.38 8.85
N PRO A 225 22.98 16.21 8.96
CA PRO A 225 22.06 17.35 8.89
C PRO A 225 22.34 18.38 9.96
N HIS A 226 22.32 19.66 9.56
CA HIS A 226 22.42 20.77 10.50
C HIS A 226 21.09 20.95 11.25
N LEU A 227 21.17 21.02 12.57
CA LEU A 227 20.01 21.26 13.42
C LEU A 227 19.79 22.78 13.58
N SER A 228 18.69 23.30 13.06
CA SER A 228 18.36 24.73 13.11
C SER A 228 18.20 25.27 14.53
N ASN A 229 17.82 24.41 15.49
CA ASN A 229 17.75 24.71 16.93
C ASN A 229 18.30 23.50 17.70
N ALA A 230 19.61 23.52 17.97
CA ALA A 230 20.32 22.39 18.58
C ALA A 230 19.83 22.09 20.01
N ASP A 231 19.48 23.10 20.81
CA ASP A 231 19.01 22.91 22.18
C ASP A 231 17.62 22.25 22.21
N GLN A 232 16.72 22.71 21.37
CA GLN A 232 15.39 22.10 21.25
C GLN A 232 15.49 20.69 20.70
N ALA A 233 16.29 20.44 19.66
CA ALA A 233 16.52 19.13 19.09
C ALA A 233 17.07 18.14 20.14
N LYS A 234 18.02 18.57 20.97
CA LYS A 234 18.59 17.77 22.07
C LYS A 234 17.51 17.36 23.08
N LYS A 235 16.65 18.32 23.49
CA LYS A 235 15.53 18.04 24.43
C LYS A 235 14.54 17.06 23.81
N THR A 236 14.16 17.25 22.56
CA THR A 236 13.25 16.39 21.82
C THR A 236 13.81 14.97 21.72
N TYR A 237 15.07 14.83 21.35
CA TYR A 237 15.73 13.54 21.23
C TYR A 237 15.84 12.82 22.59
N ALA A 238 16.21 13.52 23.65
CA ALA A 238 16.24 12.97 25.00
C ALA A 238 14.87 12.43 25.44
N PHE A 239 13.79 13.15 25.12
CA PHE A 239 12.43 12.71 25.39
C PHE A 239 12.07 11.43 24.60
N TRP A 240 12.47 11.31 23.32
CA TRP A 240 12.25 10.09 22.55
C TRP A 240 12.97 8.88 23.14
N ILE A 241 14.24 9.06 23.61
CA ILE A 241 14.98 8.00 24.27
C ILE A 241 14.28 7.54 25.53
N GLU A 242 13.79 8.47 26.35
CA GLU A 242 13.10 8.15 27.59
C GLU A 242 11.82 7.35 27.31
N LYS A 243 11.02 7.82 26.36
CA LYS A 243 9.77 7.17 25.94
C LYS A 243 9.99 5.79 25.29
N ALA A 244 11.12 5.60 24.62
CA ALA A 244 11.47 4.32 23.99
C ALA A 244 11.93 3.23 24.98
N LYS A 245 12.20 3.58 26.26
CA LYS A 245 12.60 2.65 27.31
C LYS A 245 11.42 2.06 28.10
N GLY A 246 10.26 2.67 28.03
CA GLY A 246 9.03 2.27 28.72
C GLY A 246 8.09 1.53 27.83
#